data_88de44afa648aa3718b3f96d42e831cd
#
_entry.id   88de44afa648aa3718b3f96d42e831cd
#
_cell.length_a   1.000
_cell.length_b   1.000
_cell.length_c   1.000
_cell.angle_alpha   90.00
_cell.angle_beta   90.00
_cell.angle_gamma   90.00
#
_symmetry.space_group_name_H-M   'P 1'
#
loop_
_entity.id
_entity.type
_entity.pdbx_description
1 polymer ?
#
loop_
_entity_poly.entity_id
_entity_poly.type
_entity_poly.pdbx_seq_one_letter_code
_entity_poly.pdbx_strand_id
1 'polypeptide(L)'
;MHLHGHDFFVLHEGAGRWDGVSINHPENPQRRDTQNLAPFGHVVLQFDADNPGTWPFHCHIGWHLSQGLFMTFMERPKDITQRQIPLVMAETCTKWDAFTKSNVVDQIDSGLRKRERTVRRYVKNN
;
A
#
# COMPACT_ATOMS: atom_id res chain seq x y z
N MET A 1 11.16 2.96 0.25
CA MET A 1 9.81 2.59 -0.19
C MET A 1 9.77 1.12 -0.48
N HIS A 2 8.78 0.40 0.02
CA HIS A 2 8.62 -1.05 -0.12
C HIS A 2 7.26 -1.38 -0.75
N LEU A 3 7.26 -2.28 -1.73
CA LEU A 3 6.06 -2.80 -2.38
C LEU A 3 5.87 -4.25 -1.99
N HIS A 4 4.71 -4.57 -1.44
CA HIS A 4 4.35 -5.96 -1.15
C HIS A 4 3.97 -6.72 -2.42
N GLY A 5 4.21 -8.03 -2.41
CA GLY A 5 3.75 -8.96 -3.43
C GLY A 5 4.49 -8.91 -4.77
N HIS A 6 5.42 -7.98 -4.98
CA HIS A 6 6.15 -7.78 -6.23
C HIS A 6 7.60 -7.42 -6.01
N ASP A 7 8.43 -7.82 -6.97
CA ASP A 7 9.72 -7.20 -7.21
C ASP A 7 9.57 -6.20 -8.36
N PHE A 8 9.97 -4.98 -8.14
CA PHE A 8 9.96 -3.93 -9.16
C PHE A 8 11.33 -3.69 -9.75
N PHE A 9 11.35 -3.15 -10.96
CA PHE A 9 12.55 -2.62 -11.61
C PHE A 9 12.71 -1.14 -11.27
N VAL A 10 13.93 -0.74 -10.88
CA VAL A 10 14.28 0.67 -10.67
C VAL A 10 14.75 1.23 -11.99
N LEU A 11 13.90 2.00 -12.66
CA LEU A 11 14.18 2.55 -13.99
C LEU A 11 14.91 3.88 -13.95
N HIS A 12 14.60 4.70 -12.96
CA HIS A 12 15.21 6.01 -12.80
C HIS A 12 15.20 6.43 -11.34
N GLU A 13 16.25 7.15 -10.94
CA GLU A 13 16.31 7.86 -9.67
C GLU A 13 17.09 9.18 -9.83
N GLY A 14 16.72 10.18 -9.06
CA GLY A 14 17.35 11.48 -9.14
C GLY A 14 16.83 12.49 -8.14
N ALA A 15 17.43 13.67 -8.15
CA ALA A 15 17.00 14.81 -7.36
C ALA A 15 15.80 15.51 -8.00
N GLY A 16 14.97 16.15 -7.19
CA GLY A 16 13.82 16.91 -7.65
C GLY A 16 12.70 16.03 -8.21
N ARG A 17 11.86 16.64 -9.02
CA ARG A 17 10.73 15.96 -9.67
C ARG A 17 11.20 15.32 -10.98
N TRP A 18 10.73 14.11 -11.25
CA TRP A 18 10.96 13.43 -12.53
C TRP A 18 10.30 14.20 -13.70
N ASP A 19 10.99 14.22 -14.83
CA ASP A 19 10.54 14.90 -16.06
C ASP A 19 9.44 14.14 -16.85
N GLY A 20 9.16 12.92 -16.44
CA GLY A 20 8.15 12.06 -17.08
C GLY A 20 8.68 11.18 -18.21
N VAL A 21 9.96 11.28 -18.58
CA VAL A 21 10.51 10.61 -19.78
C VAL A 21 11.85 9.94 -19.53
N SER A 22 12.73 10.57 -18.76
CA SER A 22 14.14 10.13 -18.62
C SER A 22 14.22 8.80 -17.86
N ILE A 23 15.03 7.88 -18.39
CA ILE A 23 15.39 6.61 -17.77
C ILE A 23 16.91 6.54 -17.71
N ASN A 24 17.47 6.39 -16.51
CA ASN A 24 18.93 6.30 -16.33
C ASN A 24 19.42 4.86 -16.14
N HIS A 25 18.51 3.89 -16.03
CA HIS A 25 18.80 2.45 -15.98
C HIS A 25 18.06 1.70 -17.10
N PRO A 26 18.31 2.00 -18.39
CA PRO A 26 17.55 1.43 -19.51
C PRO A 26 17.88 -0.05 -19.77
N GLU A 27 19.09 -0.47 -19.40
CA GLU A 27 19.57 -1.82 -19.61
C GLU A 27 19.79 -2.53 -18.27
N ASN A 28 19.19 -3.71 -18.10
CA ASN A 28 19.30 -4.52 -16.90
C ASN A 28 19.07 -3.73 -15.60
N PRO A 29 17.92 -3.06 -15.44
CA PRO A 29 17.61 -2.27 -14.25
C PRO A 29 17.61 -3.15 -13.01
N GLN A 30 17.99 -2.58 -11.87
CA GLN A 30 18.00 -3.30 -10.61
C GLN A 30 16.60 -3.75 -10.24
N ARG A 31 16.45 -5.04 -9.92
CA ARG A 31 15.19 -5.66 -9.47
C ARG A 31 15.20 -5.86 -7.98
N ARG A 32 14.18 -5.34 -7.27
CA ARG A 32 14.04 -5.44 -5.81
C ARG A 32 12.61 -5.10 -5.35
N ASP A 33 12.31 -5.39 -4.12
CA ASP A 33 11.05 -5.06 -3.46
C ASP A 33 11.11 -3.77 -2.61
N THR A 34 12.32 -3.26 -2.37
CA THR A 34 12.55 -2.08 -1.53
C THR A 34 13.61 -1.17 -2.18
N GLN A 35 13.33 0.13 -2.25
CA GLN A 35 14.24 1.15 -2.76
C GLN A 35 14.28 2.37 -1.86
N ASN A 36 15.48 2.89 -1.62
CA ASN A 36 15.65 4.16 -0.95
C ASN A 36 15.19 5.31 -1.85
N LEU A 37 14.47 6.24 -1.24
CA LEU A 37 14.11 7.51 -1.88
C LEU A 37 14.90 8.62 -1.18
N ALA A 38 15.77 9.31 -1.92
CA ALA A 38 16.53 10.43 -1.40
C ALA A 38 15.60 11.60 -1.01
N PRO A 39 15.96 12.40 0.01
CA PRO A 39 15.23 13.62 0.33
C PRO A 39 15.09 14.52 -0.91
N PHE A 40 13.89 15.04 -1.13
CA PHE A 40 13.56 15.88 -2.30
C PHE A 40 13.85 15.24 -3.66
N GLY A 41 14.00 13.92 -3.68
CA GLY A 41 14.26 13.16 -4.90
C GLY A 41 13.02 12.44 -5.41
N HIS A 42 13.24 11.67 -6.48
CA HIS A 42 12.24 10.78 -7.06
C HIS A 42 12.84 9.42 -7.40
N VAL A 43 12.00 8.44 -7.52
CA VAL A 43 12.30 7.12 -8.06
C VAL A 43 11.20 6.71 -9.02
N VAL A 44 11.57 6.11 -10.14
CA VAL A 44 10.62 5.53 -11.12
C VAL A 44 10.73 4.03 -11.04
N LEU A 45 9.63 3.40 -10.71
CA LEU A 45 9.53 1.97 -10.51
C LEU A 45 8.58 1.36 -11.56
N GLN A 46 8.93 0.20 -12.05
CA GLN A 46 8.07 -0.60 -12.92
C GLN A 46 7.92 -2.00 -12.33
N PHE A 47 6.71 -2.52 -12.33
CA PHE A 47 6.44 -3.92 -11.96
C PHE A 47 5.34 -4.50 -12.83
N ASP A 48 5.30 -5.82 -12.93
CA ASP A 48 4.26 -6.52 -13.66
C ASP A 48 3.07 -6.77 -12.74
N ALA A 49 1.86 -6.41 -13.20
CA ALA A 49 0.62 -6.63 -12.48
C ALA A 49 0.12 -8.07 -12.70
N ASP A 50 0.87 -9.05 -12.23
CA ASP A 50 0.64 -10.48 -12.45
C ASP A 50 0.24 -11.26 -11.18
N ASN A 51 0.22 -10.58 -10.03
CA ASN A 51 -0.12 -11.17 -8.74
C ASN A 51 -1.42 -10.59 -8.17
N PRO A 52 -2.61 -11.17 -8.48
CA PRO A 52 -3.89 -10.63 -8.01
C PRO A 52 -3.95 -10.51 -6.49
N GLY A 53 -4.17 -9.29 -5.98
CA GLY A 53 -4.17 -9.03 -4.55
C GLY A 53 -4.37 -7.56 -4.21
N THR A 54 -4.23 -7.26 -2.93
CA THR A 54 -4.24 -5.90 -2.39
C THR A 54 -2.89 -5.67 -1.72
N TRP A 55 -2.02 -4.92 -2.39
CA TRP A 55 -0.62 -4.84 -2.06
C TRP A 55 -0.26 -3.48 -1.47
N PRO A 56 0.22 -3.44 -0.21
CA PRO A 56 0.74 -2.22 0.38
C PRO A 56 1.98 -1.71 -0.36
N PHE A 57 2.04 -0.38 -0.54
CA PHE A 57 3.24 0.34 -0.95
C PHE A 57 3.49 1.45 0.06
N HIS A 58 4.60 1.37 0.78
CA HIS A 58 4.81 2.24 1.93
C HIS A 58 6.28 2.52 2.23
N CYS A 59 6.52 3.54 3.04
CA CYS A 59 7.83 3.76 3.64
C CYS A 59 8.07 2.73 4.74
N HIS A 60 9.25 2.12 4.77
CA HIS A 60 9.60 1.13 5.78
C HIS A 60 10.13 1.74 7.08
N ILE A 61 10.23 3.07 7.18
CA ILE A 61 10.48 3.79 8.43
C ILE A 61 9.18 3.87 9.22
N GLY A 62 9.15 3.30 10.43
CA GLY A 62 7.94 3.08 11.21
C GLY A 62 7.08 4.33 11.44
N TRP A 63 7.69 5.46 11.83
CA TRP A 63 6.95 6.71 12.03
C TRP A 63 6.47 7.37 10.74
N HIS A 64 7.18 7.20 9.61
CA HIS A 64 6.66 7.68 8.32
C HIS A 64 5.43 6.87 7.91
N LEU A 65 5.46 5.56 8.14
CA LEU A 65 4.33 4.67 7.91
C LEU A 65 3.12 5.07 8.75
N SER A 66 3.30 5.28 10.07
CA SER A 66 2.22 5.67 10.97
C SER A 66 1.66 7.07 10.70
N GLN A 67 2.46 7.96 10.10
CA GLN A 67 2.03 9.28 9.62
C GLN A 67 1.32 9.25 8.27
N GLY A 68 1.14 8.09 7.67
CA GLY A 68 0.35 7.91 6.46
C GLY A 68 1.13 7.84 5.15
N LEU A 69 2.47 7.64 5.19
CA LEU A 69 3.23 7.35 3.97
C LEU A 69 2.99 5.89 3.56
N PHE A 70 1.75 5.63 3.21
CA PHE A 70 1.18 4.33 2.91
C PHE A 70 0.09 4.46 1.84
N MET A 71 0.11 3.59 0.86
CA MET A 71 -0.96 3.41 -0.10
C MET A 71 -1.12 1.93 -0.43
N THR A 72 -2.19 1.58 -1.11
CA THR A 72 -2.49 0.21 -1.49
C THR A 72 -2.82 0.13 -2.97
N PHE A 73 -2.17 -0.78 -3.68
CA PHE A 73 -2.53 -1.16 -5.04
C PHE A 73 -3.51 -2.34 -4.98
N MET A 74 -4.68 -2.17 -5.59
CA MET A 74 -5.60 -3.28 -5.84
C MET A 74 -5.38 -3.79 -7.26
N GLU A 75 -4.88 -5.01 -7.35
CA GLU A 75 -4.51 -5.62 -8.61
C GLU A 75 -5.47 -6.73 -8.97
N ARG A 76 -5.94 -6.73 -10.23
CA ARG A 76 -6.81 -7.74 -10.81
C ARG A 76 -8.00 -8.11 -9.91
N PRO A 77 -8.86 -7.15 -9.53
CA PRO A 77 -9.91 -7.37 -8.53
C PRO A 77 -10.89 -8.49 -8.90
N LYS A 78 -11.12 -8.73 -10.19
CA LYS A 78 -11.96 -9.84 -10.66
C LYS A 78 -11.38 -11.20 -10.31
N ASP A 79 -10.05 -11.32 -10.33
CA ASP A 79 -9.37 -12.57 -10.01
C ASP A 79 -9.30 -12.79 -8.49
N ILE A 80 -9.25 -11.70 -7.70
CA ILE A 80 -9.30 -11.76 -6.24
C ILE A 80 -10.63 -12.37 -5.79
N THR A 81 -11.74 -11.98 -6.39
CA THR A 81 -13.08 -12.48 -6.00
C THR A 81 -13.26 -13.98 -6.21
N GLN A 82 -12.42 -14.60 -7.02
CA GLN A 82 -12.42 -16.05 -7.27
C GLN A 82 -11.62 -16.83 -6.21
N ARG A 83 -10.84 -16.14 -5.37
CA ARG A 83 -10.01 -16.79 -4.36
C ARG A 83 -10.78 -17.04 -3.08
N GLN A 84 -10.57 -18.21 -2.48
CA GLN A 84 -11.06 -18.48 -1.15
C GLN A 84 -10.16 -17.81 -0.12
N ILE A 85 -10.78 -17.09 0.82
CA ILE A 85 -10.07 -16.50 1.95
C ILE A 85 -9.62 -17.63 2.89
N PRO A 86 -8.32 -17.76 3.21
CA PRO A 86 -7.86 -18.74 4.18
C PRO A 86 -8.59 -18.58 5.52
N LEU A 87 -8.97 -19.68 6.16
CA LEU A 87 -9.71 -19.67 7.43
C LEU A 87 -9.03 -18.83 8.51
N VAL A 88 -7.71 -18.96 8.64
CA VAL A 88 -6.92 -18.19 9.62
C VAL A 88 -7.05 -16.68 9.39
N MET A 89 -7.14 -16.24 8.15
CA MET A 89 -7.32 -14.82 7.80
C MET A 89 -8.74 -14.34 8.17
N ALA A 90 -9.76 -15.12 7.83
CA ALA A 90 -11.15 -14.82 8.20
C ALA A 90 -11.33 -14.72 9.71
N GLU A 91 -10.76 -15.67 10.48
CA GLU A 91 -10.78 -15.66 11.93
C GLU A 91 -10.03 -14.45 12.52
N THR A 92 -8.89 -14.09 11.95
CA THR A 92 -8.11 -12.92 12.39
C THR A 92 -8.92 -11.63 12.20
N CYS A 93 -9.55 -11.45 11.05
CA CYS A 93 -10.44 -10.32 10.79
C CYS A 93 -11.61 -10.28 11.78
N THR A 94 -12.23 -11.41 12.04
CA THR A 94 -13.34 -11.53 13.02
C THR A 94 -12.91 -11.13 14.44
N LYS A 95 -11.73 -11.59 14.86
CA LYS A 95 -11.15 -11.24 16.17
C LYS A 95 -10.79 -9.74 16.25
N TRP A 96 -10.27 -9.19 15.18
CA TRP A 96 -9.96 -7.75 15.09
C TRP A 96 -11.24 -6.91 15.19
N ASP A 97 -12.29 -7.27 14.45
CA ASP A 97 -13.58 -6.58 14.49
C ASP A 97 -14.21 -6.65 15.90
N ALA A 98 -14.11 -7.78 16.57
CA ALA A 98 -14.58 -7.93 17.94
C ALA A 98 -13.77 -7.04 18.91
N PHE A 99 -12.46 -7.02 18.77
CA PHE A 99 -11.57 -6.18 19.59
C PHE A 99 -11.88 -4.69 19.41
N THR A 100 -12.01 -4.21 18.18
CA THR A 100 -12.23 -2.79 17.87
C THR A 100 -13.63 -2.28 18.25
N LYS A 101 -14.61 -3.18 18.44
CA LYS A 101 -15.94 -2.81 18.99
C LYS A 101 -15.89 -2.39 20.45
N SER A 102 -14.99 -2.99 21.24
CA SER A 102 -14.86 -2.76 22.68
C SER A 102 -13.63 -1.92 23.04
N ASN A 103 -12.71 -1.72 22.12
CA ASN A 103 -11.48 -0.98 22.36
C ASN A 103 -11.34 0.15 21.32
N VAL A 104 -11.12 1.36 21.82
CA VAL A 104 -10.76 2.48 20.93
C VAL A 104 -9.29 2.30 20.55
N VAL A 105 -9.04 1.94 19.28
CA VAL A 105 -7.69 1.95 18.72
C VAL A 105 -7.34 3.41 18.43
N ASP A 106 -6.61 4.03 19.34
CA ASP A 106 -6.17 5.42 19.18
C ASP A 106 -4.86 5.41 18.37
N GLN A 107 -4.93 5.91 17.14
CA GLN A 107 -3.75 6.12 16.31
C GLN A 107 -3.12 7.48 16.67
N ILE A 108 -2.54 7.57 17.85
CA ILE A 108 -2.01 8.81 18.42
C ILE A 108 -0.94 9.43 17.50
N ASP A 109 -0.16 8.59 16.79
CA ASP A 109 0.97 9.03 15.97
C ASP A 109 0.62 9.31 14.51
N SER A 110 -0.61 9.06 14.09
CA SER A 110 -1.02 9.23 12.69
C SER A 110 -1.31 10.68 12.29
N GLY A 111 -1.40 11.61 13.24
CA GLY A 111 -1.84 12.98 13.00
C GLY A 111 -3.29 13.10 12.52
N LEU A 112 -3.99 11.97 12.36
CA LEU A 112 -5.38 11.94 11.95
C LEU A 112 -6.27 12.28 13.16
N ARG A 113 -6.94 13.42 13.10
CA ARG A 113 -8.00 13.74 14.08
C ARG A 113 -9.09 12.68 14.00
N LYS A 114 -9.66 12.28 15.17
CA LYS A 114 -10.86 11.44 15.25
C LYS A 114 -11.90 11.98 14.27
N ARG A 115 -12.07 11.35 13.12
CA ARG A 115 -13.25 11.54 12.30
C ARG A 115 -14.34 10.73 12.96
N GLU A 116 -15.39 11.40 13.45
CA GLU A 116 -16.63 10.71 13.77
C GLU A 116 -17.00 9.83 12.57
N ARG A 117 -17.07 8.52 12.80
CA ARG A 117 -17.51 7.57 11.78
C ARG A 117 -18.98 7.86 11.47
N THR A 118 -19.22 8.75 10.52
CA THR A 118 -20.52 8.82 9.87
C THR A 118 -20.64 7.53 9.05
N VAL A 119 -21.26 6.53 9.63
CA VAL A 119 -21.63 5.30 8.92
C VAL A 119 -22.63 5.70 7.85
N ARG A 120 -22.16 5.95 6.63
CA ARG A 120 -23.06 6.00 5.46
C ARG A 120 -23.64 4.61 5.29
N ARG A 121 -24.87 4.41 5.80
CA ARG A 121 -25.69 3.28 5.44
C ARG A 121 -25.92 3.36 3.93
N TYR A 122 -25.33 2.45 3.18
CA TYR A 122 -25.79 2.19 1.82
C TYR A 122 -27.21 1.61 1.95
N VAL A 123 -28.19 2.47 1.72
CA VAL A 123 -29.59 2.02 1.54
C VAL A 123 -29.60 1.26 0.21
N LYS A 124 -29.84 -0.05 0.28
CA LYS A 124 -30.24 -0.83 -0.88
C LYS A 124 -31.57 -0.28 -1.35
N ASN A 125 -31.58 0.44 -2.45
CA ASN A 125 -32.82 0.66 -3.20
C ASN A 125 -33.01 -0.56 -4.11
N ASN A 126 -34.12 -1.24 -3.91
CA ASN A 126 -34.68 -2.29 -4.77
C ASN A 126 -34.95 -1.75 -6.16
#